data_2ad244cf4ab35f050308cc558aa5a089
#
_entry.id   2ad244cf4ab35f050308cc558aa5a089
#
_cell.length_a   1.000
_cell.length_b   1.000
_cell.length_c   1.000
_cell.angle_alpha   90.00
_cell.angle_beta   90.00
_cell.angle_gamma   90.00
#
_symmetry.space_group_name_H-M   'P 1'
#
loop_
_entity.id
_entity.type
_entity.pdbx_description
1 polymer ?
#
loop_
_entity_poly.entity_id
_entity_poly.type
_entity_poly.pdbx_seq_one_letter_code
_entity_poly.pdbx_strand_id
1 'polypeptide(L)'
;MTSTVKFGDVYVCVFPFTSGQGAKVRPVLILMDLELDCLVCRITSIPHRGFLDLTVSHWQEAGLEKPSTIRLSRLVTVEKQILKLRIGRLAAEDFNHVRSLWNEKFRL
;
A
#
# COMPACT_ATOMS: atom_id res chain seq x y z
N MET A 1 -7.27 20.44 9.32
CA MET A 1 -5.88 20.00 9.40
C MET A 1 -5.66 18.76 8.54
N THR A 2 -4.69 18.80 7.66
CA THR A 2 -4.41 17.68 6.79
C THR A 2 -3.64 16.61 7.54
N SER A 3 -4.10 15.35 7.45
CA SER A 3 -3.35 14.24 8.03
C SER A 3 -2.05 14.05 7.28
N THR A 4 -0.97 13.80 8.01
CA THR A 4 0.31 13.48 7.43
C THR A 4 0.41 11.98 7.22
N VAL A 5 0.69 11.57 6.00
CA VAL A 5 0.97 10.17 5.68
C VAL A 5 2.42 10.09 5.20
N LYS A 6 3.05 8.94 5.41
CA LYS A 6 4.46 8.76 5.07
C LYS A 6 4.65 7.48 4.29
N PHE A 7 5.65 7.47 3.40
CA PHE A 7 6.07 6.22 2.76
C PHE A 7 6.33 5.16 3.84
N GLY A 8 5.76 3.99 3.64
CA GLY A 8 5.88 2.87 4.56
C GLY A 8 4.68 2.68 5.48
N ASP A 9 3.82 3.69 5.61
CA ASP A 9 2.59 3.53 6.39
C ASP A 9 1.64 2.58 5.68
N VAL A 10 0.92 1.77 6.45
CA VAL A 10 -0.09 0.85 5.93
C VAL A 10 -1.45 1.31 6.45
N TYR A 11 -2.36 1.54 5.52
CA TYR A 11 -3.72 2.00 5.83
C TYR A 11 -4.74 1.04 5.28
N VAL A 12 -5.93 1.09 5.85
CA VAL A 12 -7.11 0.46 5.28
C VAL A 12 -7.84 1.50 4.45
N CYS A 13 -8.16 1.13 3.23
CA CYS A 13 -8.77 2.02 2.24
C CYS A 13 -10.05 1.39 1.70
N VAL A 14 -11.06 2.22 1.48
CA VAL A 14 -12.33 1.76 0.93
C VAL A 14 -12.37 2.08 -0.56
N PHE A 15 -12.28 1.04 -1.39
CA PHE A 15 -12.34 1.19 -2.84
C PHE A 15 -13.74 0.88 -3.35
N PRO A 16 -14.35 1.77 -4.13
CA PRO A 16 -15.58 1.43 -4.81
C PRO A 16 -15.28 0.42 -5.93
N PHE A 17 -16.18 -0.54 -6.11
CA PHE A 17 -16.07 -1.48 -7.22
C PHE A 17 -16.71 -0.92 -8.47
N THR A 18 -16.03 -1.09 -9.60
CA THR A 18 -16.56 -0.68 -10.89
C THR A 18 -17.75 -1.54 -11.34
N SER A 19 -17.88 -2.73 -10.76
CA SER A 19 -19.01 -3.62 -11.06
C SER A 19 -20.31 -3.22 -10.38
N GLY A 20 -20.31 -2.17 -9.56
CA GLY A 20 -21.51 -1.72 -8.86
C GLY A 20 -21.89 -2.56 -7.65
N GLN A 21 -21.03 -3.42 -7.19
CA GLN A 21 -21.31 -4.30 -6.04
C GLN A 21 -20.87 -3.71 -4.71
N GLY A 22 -20.76 -2.39 -4.62
CA GLY A 22 -20.43 -1.71 -3.40
C GLY A 22 -18.95 -1.43 -3.24
N ALA A 23 -18.53 -1.20 -2.01
CA ALA A 23 -17.15 -0.88 -1.68
C ALA A 23 -16.50 -2.04 -0.95
N LYS A 24 -15.19 -2.16 -1.07
CA LYS A 24 -14.43 -3.18 -0.37
C LYS A 24 -13.27 -2.55 0.37
N VAL A 25 -13.09 -3.01 1.61
CA VAL A 25 -12.00 -2.54 2.47
C VAL A 25 -10.74 -3.33 2.11
N ARG A 26 -9.64 -2.61 1.81
CA ARG A 26 -8.37 -3.22 1.42
C ARG A 26 -7.20 -2.52 2.09
N PRO A 27 -6.16 -3.25 2.48
CA PRO A 27 -4.94 -2.61 2.91
C PRO A 27 -4.17 -2.05 1.72
N VAL A 28 -3.55 -0.90 1.93
CA VAL A 28 -2.70 -0.24 0.95
C VAL A 28 -1.42 0.24 1.61
N LEU A 29 -0.35 0.30 0.82
CA LEU A 29 0.92 0.88 1.25
C LEU A 29 0.99 2.32 0.75
N ILE A 30 1.28 3.25 1.66
CA ILE A 30 1.51 4.63 1.30
C ILE A 30 2.89 4.74 0.66
N LEU A 31 2.95 5.32 -0.53
CA LEU A 31 4.20 5.57 -1.24
C LEU A 31 4.61 7.04 -1.19
N MET A 32 3.65 7.95 -1.30
CA MET A 32 3.97 9.37 -1.32
C MET A 32 2.78 10.21 -0.88
N ASP A 33 3.06 11.20 -0.04
CA ASP A 33 2.09 12.22 0.35
C ASP A 33 2.04 13.27 -0.78
N LEU A 34 0.86 13.48 -1.35
CA LEU A 34 0.64 14.47 -2.41
C LEU A 34 -0.24 15.62 -1.93
N GLU A 35 -0.22 15.88 -0.63
CA GLU A 35 -1.00 16.91 0.06
C GLU A 35 -2.47 16.51 0.23
N LEU A 36 -3.36 16.82 -0.71
CA LEU A 36 -4.76 16.42 -0.63
C LEU A 36 -4.96 14.94 -0.97
N ASP A 37 -4.08 14.44 -1.80
CA ASP A 37 -4.10 13.05 -2.24
C ASP A 37 -2.89 12.32 -1.73
N CYS A 38 -2.84 11.01 -1.96
CA CYS A 38 -1.61 10.25 -1.76
C CYS A 38 -1.51 9.14 -2.80
N LEU A 39 -0.26 8.80 -3.13
CA LEU A 39 0.04 7.68 -4.01
C LEU A 39 0.16 6.44 -3.16
N VAL A 40 -0.60 5.41 -3.51
CA VAL A 40 -0.60 4.14 -2.80
C VAL A 40 -0.44 2.99 -3.77
N CYS A 41 -0.07 1.83 -3.24
CA CYS A 41 -0.16 0.59 -4.00
C CYS A 41 -0.89 -0.45 -3.18
N ARG A 42 -1.37 -1.46 -3.90
CA ARG A 42 -2.21 -2.49 -3.31
C ARG A 42 -1.41 -3.50 -2.49
N ILE A 43 -1.99 -3.91 -1.36
CA ILE A 43 -1.51 -5.05 -0.58
C ILE A 43 -2.60 -6.11 -0.62
N THR A 44 -2.21 -7.36 -0.84
CA THR A 44 -3.17 -8.48 -0.93
C THR A 44 -2.64 -9.69 -0.19
N SER A 45 -3.55 -10.48 0.39
CA SER A 45 -3.17 -11.77 0.98
C SER A 45 -3.10 -12.88 -0.05
N ILE A 46 -3.49 -12.61 -1.29
CA ILE A 46 -3.36 -13.58 -2.38
C ILE A 46 -1.94 -13.51 -2.91
N PRO A 47 -1.19 -14.63 -2.93
CA PRO A 47 0.19 -14.59 -3.41
C PRO A 47 0.29 -14.21 -4.89
N HIS A 48 1.27 -13.37 -5.21
CA HIS A 48 1.61 -12.98 -6.57
C HIS A 48 3.13 -12.96 -6.70
N ARG A 49 3.63 -13.32 -7.87
CA ARG A 49 5.08 -13.43 -8.10
C ARG A 49 5.53 -12.69 -9.35
N GLY A 50 4.90 -11.57 -9.67
CA GLY A 50 5.33 -10.71 -10.75
C GLY A 50 6.61 -9.96 -10.38
N PHE A 51 7.25 -9.32 -11.37
CA PHE A 51 8.53 -8.63 -11.14
C PHE A 51 8.37 -7.37 -10.26
N LEU A 52 7.14 -6.90 -10.06
CA LEU A 52 6.85 -5.77 -9.16
C LEU A 52 6.08 -6.20 -7.91
N ASP A 53 6.09 -7.49 -7.62
CA ASP A 53 5.45 -8.02 -6.42
C ASP A 53 6.49 -8.35 -5.36
N LEU A 54 6.19 -7.98 -4.11
CA LEU A 54 7.07 -8.19 -2.97
C LEU A 54 6.33 -8.86 -1.84
N THR A 55 6.89 -9.94 -1.31
CA THR A 55 6.37 -10.55 -0.09
C THR A 55 6.71 -9.67 1.11
N VAL A 56 5.72 -9.42 1.96
CA VAL A 56 5.95 -8.68 3.21
C VAL A 56 6.48 -9.68 4.24
N SER A 57 7.77 -9.61 4.54
CA SER A 57 8.40 -10.56 5.48
C SER A 57 7.92 -10.35 6.91
N HIS A 58 7.69 -9.11 7.31
CA HIS A 58 7.25 -8.75 8.66
C HIS A 58 5.83 -8.20 8.64
N TRP A 59 4.91 -8.99 8.11
CA TRP A 59 3.53 -8.55 7.92
C TRP A 59 2.81 -8.23 9.23
N GLN A 60 3.15 -8.92 10.32
CA GLN A 60 2.55 -8.66 11.63
C GLN A 60 2.92 -7.28 12.15
N GLU A 61 4.19 -6.88 12.01
CA GLU A 61 4.64 -5.54 12.40
C GLU A 61 3.94 -4.45 11.59
N ALA A 62 3.62 -4.75 10.35
CA ALA A 62 2.92 -3.82 9.48
C ALA A 62 1.42 -3.68 9.80
N GLY A 63 0.92 -4.45 10.78
CA GLY A 63 -0.48 -4.41 11.16
C GLY A 63 -1.39 -5.25 10.29
N LEU A 64 -0.83 -6.07 9.41
CA LEU A 64 -1.60 -6.95 8.55
C LEU A 64 -2.05 -8.21 9.31
N GLU A 65 -3.16 -8.79 8.89
CA GLU A 65 -3.74 -9.96 9.57
C GLU A 65 -3.23 -11.28 9.01
N LYS A 66 -2.65 -11.24 7.82
CA LYS A 66 -2.20 -12.44 7.09
C LYS A 66 -0.90 -12.15 6.36
N PRO A 67 -0.12 -13.20 6.04
CA PRO A 67 0.97 -13.03 5.09
C PRO A 67 0.45 -12.36 3.83
N SER A 68 1.19 -11.37 3.35
CA SER A 68 0.69 -10.48 2.29
C SER A 68 1.77 -10.17 1.28
N THR A 69 1.32 -9.72 0.11
CA THR A 69 2.16 -9.30 -1.00
C THR A 69 1.86 -7.84 -1.32
N ILE A 70 2.91 -7.04 -1.45
CA ILE A 70 2.82 -5.66 -1.94
C ILE A 70 2.91 -5.72 -3.46
N ARG A 71 1.94 -5.14 -4.15
CA ARG A 71 1.90 -5.10 -5.60
C ARG A 71 2.21 -3.70 -6.10
N LEU A 72 3.48 -3.43 -6.39
CA LEU A 72 3.90 -2.12 -6.89
C LEU A 72 3.32 -1.79 -8.27
N SER A 73 2.86 -2.79 -9.02
CA SER A 73 2.20 -2.56 -10.30
C SER A 73 0.79 -2.00 -10.15
N ARG A 74 0.22 -2.07 -8.96
CA ARG A 74 -1.15 -1.60 -8.70
C ARG A 74 -1.12 -0.26 -8.00
N LEU A 75 -0.64 0.74 -8.71
CA LEU A 75 -0.52 2.11 -8.22
C LEU A 75 -1.84 2.84 -8.41
N VAL A 76 -2.24 3.57 -7.38
CA VAL A 76 -3.45 4.39 -7.42
C VAL A 76 -3.18 5.69 -6.66
N THR A 77 -3.64 6.80 -7.22
CA THR A 77 -3.70 8.05 -6.49
C THR A 77 -5.08 8.16 -5.88
N VAL A 78 -5.14 8.31 -4.57
CA VAL A 78 -6.40 8.36 -3.84
C VAL A 78 -6.48 9.64 -3.03
N GLU A 79 -7.71 10.13 -2.81
CA GLU A 79 -7.93 11.21 -1.87
C GLU A 79 -7.71 10.68 -0.45
N LYS A 80 -7.07 11.48 0.39
CA LYS A 80 -6.78 11.04 1.77
C LYS A 80 -8.03 10.68 2.56
N GLN A 81 -9.16 11.28 2.22
CA GLN A 81 -10.41 11.03 2.95
C GLN A 81 -10.90 9.58 2.82
N ILE A 82 -10.47 8.83 1.81
CA ILE A 82 -10.85 7.42 1.69
C ILE A 82 -9.93 6.49 2.50
N LEU A 83 -8.84 7.00 3.05
CA LEU A 83 -8.00 6.27 3.99
C LEU A 83 -8.73 6.24 5.33
N LYS A 84 -9.12 5.07 5.81
CA LYS A 84 -9.95 4.96 6.99
C LYS A 84 -9.16 4.82 8.28
N LEU A 85 -8.12 4.01 8.26
CA LEU A 85 -7.40 3.68 9.47
C LEU A 85 -5.96 3.33 9.14
N ARG A 86 -5.02 3.93 9.86
CA ARG A 86 -3.63 3.51 9.82
C ARG A 86 -3.51 2.25 10.67
N ILE A 87 -3.14 1.13 10.07
CA ILE A 87 -3.03 -0.14 10.79
C ILE A 87 -1.60 -0.47 11.19
N GLY A 88 -0.61 0.19 10.60
CA GLY A 88 0.77 -0.05 10.96
C GLY A 88 1.74 0.63 10.01
N ARG A 89 2.96 0.12 10.04
CA ARG A 89 4.06 0.63 9.21
C ARG A 89 4.98 -0.53 8.84
N LEU A 90 5.50 -0.53 7.65
CA LEU A 90 6.45 -1.58 7.24
C LEU A 90 7.66 -1.60 8.16
N ALA A 91 8.10 -2.80 8.52
CA ALA A 91 9.39 -2.99 9.18
C ALA A 91 10.50 -2.49 8.24
N ALA A 92 11.63 -2.11 8.83
CA ALA A 92 12.75 -1.51 8.07
C ALA A 92 13.20 -2.38 6.90
N GLU A 93 13.23 -3.69 7.07
CA GLU A 93 13.63 -4.61 6.00
C GLU A 93 12.69 -4.55 4.82
N ASP A 94 11.37 -4.62 5.08
CA ASP A 94 10.38 -4.56 4.01
C ASP A 94 10.35 -3.17 3.36
N PHE A 95 10.46 -2.12 4.18
CA PHE A 95 10.55 -0.74 3.70
C PHE A 95 11.71 -0.58 2.71
N ASN A 96 12.89 -1.11 3.06
CA ASN A 96 14.07 -1.01 2.22
C ASN A 96 13.93 -1.82 0.94
N HIS A 97 13.27 -2.98 0.99
CA HIS A 97 13.00 -3.79 -0.19
C HIS A 97 12.10 -3.05 -1.18
N VAL A 98 11.05 -2.41 -0.69
CA VAL A 98 10.14 -1.63 -1.54
C VAL A 98 10.90 -0.50 -2.21
N ARG A 99 11.68 0.25 -1.43
CA ARG A 99 12.46 1.38 -1.96
C ARG A 99 13.45 0.92 -3.03
N SER A 100 14.16 -0.17 -2.77
CA SER A 100 15.14 -0.70 -3.72
C SER A 100 14.48 -1.14 -5.02
N LEU A 101 13.35 -1.85 -4.91
CA LEU A 101 12.62 -2.31 -6.10
C LEU A 101 12.09 -1.12 -6.90
N TRP A 102 11.53 -0.13 -6.22
CA TRP A 102 11.06 1.08 -6.88
C TRP A 102 12.19 1.78 -7.64
N ASN A 103 13.31 2.01 -6.96
CA ASN A 103 14.45 2.72 -7.57
C ASN A 103 15.08 1.95 -8.72
N GLU A 104 15.00 0.62 -8.68
CA GLU A 104 15.53 -0.22 -9.75
C GLU A 104 14.62 -0.23 -10.99
N LYS A 105 13.32 -0.31 -10.79
CA LYS A 105 12.36 -0.60 -11.88
C LYS A 105 11.64 0.63 -12.43
N PHE A 106 11.45 1.67 -11.63
CA PHE A 106 10.71 2.86 -12.07
C PHE A 106 11.65 3.94 -12.57
N ARG A 107 12.39 3.62 -13.60
CA ARG A 107 13.28 4.57 -14.27
C ARG A 107 12.65 5.04 -15.56
N LEU A 108 12.63 6.34 -15.74
CA LEU A 108 12.13 6.95 -16.98
C LEU A 108 13.27 7.39 -17.87
#